data_39ed77281f50c84769e8438a6f0fa332
#
_entry.id   39ed77281f50c84769e8438a6f0fa332
#
_cell.length_a   1.000
_cell.length_b   1.000
_cell.length_c   1.000
_cell.angle_alpha   90.00
_cell.angle_beta   90.00
_cell.angle_gamma   90.00
#
_symmetry.space_group_name_H-M   'P 1'
#
loop_
_entity.id
_entity.type
_entity.pdbx_description
1 polymer ?
#
loop_
_entity_poly.entity_id
_entity_poly.type
_entity_poly.pdbx_seq_one_letter_code
_entity_poly.pdbx_strand_id
1 'polypeptide(L)'
;MTSLFILQLVCCVITAMLALQLAMASLQVRWKVWRYEISRWLLVASMLFFSVHYLLQMVHGLRAQGTDVGAAFNILFYTPVAFAITLSIINIESTGSKVLRYCLRSMMAYILIALVFVIGIFKSHSLHIGNMLYVMLGLFVASMAYFIFIIRKETNTRRQKLMENFGSDLIPYVRYSQASIILLYLTAGLLPVAILFNTLLYIIGPLMLLSVIFFVHTFIAMGYYITPKGVISDENDAEAKVTEAEDIKDGKNTYGTNILTANRKMEIELALKKWCEEGCYKDYEVSIYSLATKLGYKKIELTEYFNQSEYTNFRTWLSDIRFNEAVRMMKANPEYSIDAISTECGFSSHTWSYRIFKLKTGMSPSQWRKQFASI
;
A
#
# COMPACT_ATOMS: atom_id res chain seq x y z
N MET A 1 -1.51 17.71 -38.05
CA MET A 1 -2.05 17.06 -36.84
C MET A 1 -2.17 18.09 -35.74
N THR A 2 -3.30 18.18 -35.07
CA THR A 2 -3.44 19.10 -33.95
C THR A 2 -2.61 18.60 -32.77
N SER A 3 -2.02 19.49 -31.98
CA SER A 3 -1.23 19.14 -30.78
C SER A 3 -2.01 18.25 -29.79
N LEU A 4 -3.33 18.43 -29.72
CA LEU A 4 -4.22 17.59 -28.93
C LEU A 4 -4.25 16.12 -29.40
N PHE A 5 -4.29 15.88 -30.71
CA PHE A 5 -4.26 14.54 -31.26
C PHE A 5 -2.96 13.81 -30.92
N ILE A 6 -1.82 14.52 -31.00
CA ILE A 6 -0.52 13.95 -30.62
C ILE A 6 -0.51 13.57 -29.12
N LEU A 7 -1.03 14.44 -28.25
CA LEU A 7 -1.12 14.16 -26.81
C LEU A 7 -1.98 12.92 -26.54
N GLN A 8 -3.15 12.82 -27.19
CA GLN A 8 -4.04 11.65 -27.03
C GLN A 8 -3.40 10.37 -27.56
N LEU A 9 -2.69 10.44 -28.67
CA LEU A 9 -1.96 9.29 -29.23
C LEU A 9 -0.86 8.81 -28.28
N VAL A 10 -0.06 9.72 -27.74
CA VAL A 10 0.99 9.40 -26.75
C VAL A 10 0.39 8.77 -25.51
N CYS A 11 -0.70 9.33 -24.97
CA CYS A 11 -1.40 8.77 -23.82
C CYS A 11 -1.97 7.37 -24.11
N CYS A 12 -2.56 7.16 -25.29
CA CYS A 12 -3.09 5.87 -25.74
C CYS A 12 -1.98 4.79 -25.79
N VAL A 13 -0.86 5.09 -26.46
CA VAL A 13 0.26 4.15 -26.60
C VAL A 13 0.90 3.83 -25.25
N ILE A 14 1.18 4.85 -24.44
CA ILE A 14 1.82 4.64 -23.12
C ILE A 14 0.92 3.83 -22.20
N THR A 15 -0.37 4.11 -22.12
CA THR A 15 -1.29 3.34 -21.27
C THR A 15 -1.44 1.90 -21.73
N ALA A 16 -1.43 1.63 -23.06
CA ALA A 16 -1.39 0.29 -23.61
C ALA A 16 -0.08 -0.44 -23.23
N MET A 17 1.07 0.23 -23.33
CA MET A 17 2.36 -0.32 -22.91
C MET A 17 2.40 -0.63 -21.41
N LEU A 18 1.85 0.22 -20.57
CA LEU A 18 1.74 -0.02 -19.12
C LEU A 18 0.85 -1.23 -18.82
N ALA A 19 -0.24 -1.41 -19.57
CA ALA A 19 -1.08 -2.60 -19.45
C ALA A 19 -0.31 -3.87 -19.79
N LEU A 20 0.47 -3.86 -20.87
CA LEU A 20 1.32 -4.98 -21.27
C LEU A 20 2.40 -5.26 -20.21
N GLN A 21 3.08 -4.23 -19.72
CA GLN A 21 4.08 -4.35 -18.65
C GLN A 21 3.49 -5.00 -17.38
N LEU A 22 2.32 -4.55 -16.96
CA LEU A 22 1.61 -5.13 -15.82
C LEU A 22 1.20 -6.60 -16.08
N ALA A 23 0.73 -6.91 -17.28
CA ALA A 23 0.37 -8.28 -17.66
C ALA A 23 1.58 -9.23 -17.63
N MET A 24 2.74 -8.75 -18.10
CA MET A 24 3.99 -9.52 -18.10
C MET A 24 4.65 -9.62 -16.72
N ALA A 25 4.35 -8.73 -15.79
CA ALA A 25 4.94 -8.71 -14.46
C ALA A 25 4.69 -10.02 -13.66
N SER A 26 3.61 -10.76 -13.96
CA SER A 26 3.34 -12.06 -13.35
C SER A 26 4.41 -13.12 -13.61
N LEU A 27 5.09 -13.04 -14.73
CA LEU A 27 6.18 -13.98 -15.11
C LEU A 27 7.43 -13.76 -14.24
N GLN A 28 7.54 -12.62 -13.62
CA GLN A 28 8.69 -12.19 -12.84
C GLN A 28 8.46 -12.30 -11.33
N VAL A 29 7.22 -12.37 -10.87
CA VAL A 29 6.89 -12.49 -9.44
C VAL A 29 7.11 -13.93 -8.98
N ARG A 30 8.04 -14.11 -8.05
CA ARG A 30 8.47 -15.43 -7.52
C ARG A 30 7.37 -16.20 -6.79
N TRP A 31 6.31 -15.50 -6.33
CA TRP A 31 5.23 -16.06 -5.51
C TRP A 31 3.88 -15.53 -5.97
N LYS A 32 2.94 -16.45 -6.23
CA LYS A 32 1.56 -16.08 -6.59
C LYS A 32 0.77 -15.76 -5.32
N VAL A 33 0.63 -14.48 -5.03
CA VAL A 33 -0.26 -14.00 -3.98
C VAL A 33 -1.58 -13.58 -4.62
N TRP A 34 -2.67 -14.25 -4.29
CA TRP A 34 -4.00 -14.06 -4.90
C TRP A 34 -4.44 -12.59 -4.94
N ARG A 35 -4.32 -11.88 -3.82
CA ARG A 35 -4.72 -10.45 -3.75
C ARG A 35 -3.87 -9.56 -4.66
N TYR A 36 -2.56 -9.82 -4.74
CA TYR A 36 -1.68 -9.08 -5.65
C TYR A 36 -2.06 -9.36 -7.11
N GLU A 37 -2.36 -10.61 -7.44
CA GLU A 37 -2.76 -11.01 -8.80
C GLU A 37 -4.09 -10.35 -9.20
N ILE A 38 -5.11 -10.36 -8.34
CA ILE A 38 -6.38 -9.63 -8.60
C ILE A 38 -6.11 -8.15 -8.82
N SER A 39 -5.33 -7.51 -7.94
CA SER A 39 -5.01 -6.08 -8.05
C SER A 39 -4.24 -5.76 -9.32
N ARG A 40 -3.32 -6.63 -9.71
CA ARG A 40 -2.55 -6.51 -10.95
C ARG A 40 -3.46 -6.57 -12.17
N TRP A 41 -4.34 -7.58 -12.27
CA TRP A 41 -5.28 -7.70 -13.38
C TRP A 41 -6.30 -6.57 -13.43
N LEU A 42 -6.71 -6.06 -12.28
CA LEU A 42 -7.57 -4.87 -12.20
C LEU A 42 -6.87 -3.62 -12.75
N LEU A 43 -5.57 -3.47 -12.49
CA LEU A 43 -4.76 -2.40 -13.08
C LEU A 43 -4.56 -2.59 -14.58
N VAL A 44 -4.32 -3.83 -15.06
CA VAL A 44 -4.25 -4.13 -16.50
C VAL A 44 -5.54 -3.69 -17.18
N ALA A 45 -6.70 -4.11 -16.65
CA ALA A 45 -7.99 -3.74 -17.20
C ALA A 45 -8.20 -2.22 -17.19
N SER A 46 -7.80 -1.52 -16.13
CA SER A 46 -7.94 -0.06 -16.03
C SER A 46 -7.05 0.67 -17.04
N MET A 47 -5.82 0.21 -17.27
CA MET A 47 -4.92 0.81 -18.26
C MET A 47 -5.40 0.57 -19.70
N LEU A 48 -5.91 -0.63 -20.00
CA LEU A 48 -6.52 -0.92 -21.30
C LEU A 48 -7.77 -0.05 -21.53
N PHE A 49 -8.63 0.07 -20.52
CA PHE A 49 -9.81 0.90 -20.61
C PHE A 49 -9.46 2.38 -20.85
N PHE A 50 -8.38 2.83 -20.24
CA PHE A 50 -7.85 4.19 -20.42
C PHE A 50 -7.29 4.40 -21.83
N SER A 51 -6.58 3.39 -22.37
CA SER A 51 -6.10 3.41 -23.75
C SER A 51 -7.26 3.46 -24.75
N VAL A 52 -8.28 2.63 -24.55
CA VAL A 52 -9.50 2.63 -25.39
C VAL A 52 -10.22 3.98 -25.33
N HIS A 53 -10.29 4.62 -24.17
CA HIS A 53 -10.85 5.97 -24.03
C HIS A 53 -10.16 6.99 -24.95
N TYR A 54 -8.82 7.03 -24.96
CA TYR A 54 -8.09 7.94 -25.84
C TYR A 54 -8.29 7.61 -27.31
N LEU A 55 -8.34 6.32 -27.66
CA LEU A 55 -8.65 5.88 -29.02
C LEU A 55 -10.03 6.36 -29.49
N LEU A 56 -11.07 6.18 -28.64
CA LEU A 56 -12.42 6.65 -28.93
C LEU A 56 -12.47 8.16 -29.09
N GLN A 57 -11.75 8.92 -28.25
CA GLN A 57 -11.67 10.36 -28.38
C GLN A 57 -11.04 10.81 -29.71
N MET A 58 -10.00 10.10 -30.20
CA MET A 58 -9.36 10.40 -31.46
C MET A 58 -10.25 10.05 -32.65
N VAL A 59 -10.86 8.86 -32.64
CA VAL A 59 -11.67 8.36 -33.77
C VAL A 59 -12.94 9.18 -33.93
N HIS A 60 -13.65 9.47 -32.85
CA HIS A 60 -14.92 10.21 -32.90
C HIS A 60 -14.76 11.74 -32.78
N GLY A 61 -13.56 12.23 -32.56
CA GLY A 61 -13.31 13.67 -32.42
C GLY A 61 -14.14 14.32 -31.31
N LEU A 62 -14.42 13.60 -30.21
CA LEU A 62 -15.37 14.04 -29.17
C LEU A 62 -15.06 15.41 -28.59
N ARG A 63 -13.79 15.78 -28.47
CA ARG A 63 -13.37 17.12 -28.04
C ARG A 63 -13.50 18.17 -29.12
N ALA A 64 -13.50 17.78 -30.39
CA ALA A 64 -13.73 18.70 -31.50
C ALA A 64 -15.22 19.10 -31.60
N GLN A 65 -16.14 18.26 -31.07
CA GLN A 65 -17.57 18.57 -31.02
C GLN A 65 -17.92 19.62 -29.96
N GLY A 66 -17.06 19.81 -28.94
CA GLY A 66 -17.23 20.80 -27.88
C GLY A 66 -16.41 20.48 -26.64
N THR A 67 -16.02 21.50 -25.92
CA THR A 67 -15.26 21.34 -24.66
C THR A 67 -16.05 20.63 -23.58
N ASP A 68 -17.36 20.90 -23.53
CA ASP A 68 -18.33 20.29 -22.62
C ASP A 68 -18.60 18.80 -22.92
N VAL A 69 -18.69 18.44 -24.21
CA VAL A 69 -18.81 17.04 -24.64
C VAL A 69 -17.57 16.25 -24.22
N GLY A 70 -16.39 16.77 -24.56
CA GLY A 70 -15.12 16.17 -24.17
C GLY A 70 -14.95 16.07 -22.64
N ALA A 71 -15.42 17.06 -21.90
CA ALA A 71 -15.42 17.07 -20.45
C ALA A 71 -16.31 15.97 -19.85
N ALA A 72 -17.54 15.84 -20.35
CA ALA A 72 -18.47 14.81 -19.89
C ALA A 72 -17.95 13.40 -20.13
N PHE A 73 -17.39 13.13 -21.31
CA PHE A 73 -16.75 11.85 -21.61
C PHE A 73 -15.51 11.59 -20.74
N ASN A 74 -14.69 12.60 -20.47
CA ASN A 74 -13.56 12.44 -19.56
C ASN A 74 -14.02 12.03 -18.15
N ILE A 75 -15.03 12.67 -17.59
CA ILE A 75 -15.58 12.32 -16.28
C ILE A 75 -16.09 10.88 -16.29
N LEU A 76 -16.81 10.49 -17.35
CA LEU A 76 -17.40 9.16 -17.47
C LEU A 76 -16.35 8.04 -17.53
N PHE A 77 -15.20 8.28 -18.18
CA PHE A 77 -14.14 7.29 -18.32
C PHE A 77 -13.10 7.36 -17.18
N TYR A 78 -12.78 8.54 -16.65
CA TYR A 78 -11.80 8.67 -15.59
C TYR A 78 -12.30 8.14 -14.24
N THR A 79 -13.61 8.24 -13.98
CA THR A 79 -14.19 7.73 -12.73
C THR A 79 -13.98 6.23 -12.54
N PRO A 80 -14.32 5.33 -13.50
CA PRO A 80 -14.09 3.90 -13.34
C PRO A 80 -12.60 3.53 -13.31
N VAL A 81 -11.73 4.26 -14.03
CA VAL A 81 -10.28 4.06 -13.95
C VAL A 81 -9.76 4.39 -12.55
N ALA A 82 -10.13 5.55 -12.01
CA ALA A 82 -9.77 5.95 -10.65
C ALA A 82 -10.32 4.97 -9.61
N PHE A 83 -11.53 4.48 -9.81
CA PHE A 83 -12.13 3.43 -8.98
C PHE A 83 -11.31 2.14 -9.04
N ALA A 84 -10.95 1.66 -10.23
CA ALA A 84 -10.19 0.42 -10.40
C ALA A 84 -8.78 0.53 -9.78
N ILE A 85 -8.09 1.66 -9.94
CA ILE A 85 -6.81 1.94 -9.28
C ILE A 85 -6.99 1.94 -7.75
N THR A 86 -8.01 2.62 -7.25
CA THR A 86 -8.33 2.67 -5.82
C THR A 86 -8.60 1.28 -5.26
N LEU A 87 -9.42 0.49 -5.96
CA LEU A 87 -9.77 -0.86 -5.55
C LEU A 87 -8.54 -1.79 -5.56
N SER A 88 -7.62 -1.64 -6.52
CA SER A 88 -6.38 -2.42 -6.57
C SER A 88 -5.48 -2.14 -5.36
N ILE A 89 -5.39 -0.87 -4.92
CA ILE A 89 -4.64 -0.50 -3.73
C ILE A 89 -5.32 -1.05 -2.47
N ILE A 90 -6.64 -0.83 -2.32
CA ILE A 90 -7.40 -1.26 -1.14
C ILE A 90 -7.40 -2.79 -1.02
N ASN A 91 -7.46 -3.53 -2.12
CA ASN A 91 -7.45 -4.99 -2.09
C ASN A 91 -6.15 -5.56 -1.50
N ILE A 92 -5.02 -4.86 -1.69
CA ILE A 92 -3.75 -5.22 -1.05
C ILE A 92 -3.70 -4.75 0.41
N GLU A 93 -4.25 -3.56 0.69
CA GLU A 93 -4.09 -2.85 1.97
C GLU A 93 -5.14 -3.23 3.02
N SER A 94 -6.33 -3.72 2.62
CA SER A 94 -7.48 -3.89 3.50
C SER A 94 -7.90 -5.35 3.67
N THR A 95 -8.65 -5.65 4.73
CA THR A 95 -9.31 -6.97 4.93
C THR A 95 -10.51 -7.14 4.00
N GLY A 96 -10.76 -8.36 3.51
CA GLY A 96 -11.75 -8.67 2.48
C GLY A 96 -13.17 -8.12 2.70
N SER A 97 -13.67 -8.12 3.94
CA SER A 97 -15.02 -7.61 4.26
C SER A 97 -15.20 -6.11 4.02
N LYS A 98 -14.12 -5.33 4.11
CA LYS A 98 -14.16 -3.88 3.83
C LYS A 98 -14.10 -3.58 2.34
N VAL A 99 -13.34 -4.38 1.57
CA VAL A 99 -13.17 -4.21 0.12
C VAL A 99 -14.53 -4.22 -0.59
N LEU A 100 -15.40 -5.17 -0.26
CA LEU A 100 -16.73 -5.26 -0.86
C LEU A 100 -17.57 -4.00 -0.59
N ARG A 101 -17.54 -3.47 0.63
CA ARG A 101 -18.27 -2.23 0.98
C ARG A 101 -17.78 -1.02 0.21
N TYR A 102 -16.46 -0.90 0.04
CA TYR A 102 -15.88 0.19 -0.76
C TYR A 102 -16.23 0.03 -2.24
N CYS A 103 -16.17 -1.20 -2.76
CA CYS A 103 -16.58 -1.52 -4.13
C CYS A 103 -18.03 -1.08 -4.39
N LEU A 104 -18.99 -1.50 -3.56
CA LEU A 104 -20.40 -1.15 -3.71
C LEU A 104 -20.64 0.36 -3.68
N ARG A 105 -20.04 1.07 -2.74
CA ARG A 105 -20.18 2.54 -2.64
C ARG A 105 -19.62 3.27 -3.87
N SER A 106 -18.48 2.83 -4.36
CA SER A 106 -17.84 3.41 -5.55
C SER A 106 -18.63 3.12 -6.82
N MET A 107 -19.20 1.92 -6.94
CA MET A 107 -20.11 1.59 -8.04
C MET A 107 -21.37 2.45 -8.01
N MET A 108 -21.96 2.67 -6.83
CA MET A 108 -23.13 3.55 -6.69
C MET A 108 -22.81 4.99 -7.13
N ALA A 109 -21.65 5.53 -6.73
CA ALA A 109 -21.20 6.85 -7.15
C ALA A 109 -21.05 6.94 -8.68
N TYR A 110 -20.46 5.91 -9.31
CA TYR A 110 -20.32 5.86 -10.77
C TYR A 110 -21.67 5.77 -11.48
N ILE A 111 -22.59 4.92 -11.00
CA ILE A 111 -23.95 4.80 -11.54
C ILE A 111 -24.67 6.15 -11.46
N LEU A 112 -24.51 6.89 -10.37
CA LEU A 112 -25.12 8.22 -10.23
C LEU A 112 -24.56 9.21 -11.26
N ILE A 113 -23.25 9.22 -11.50
CA ILE A 113 -22.61 10.06 -12.54
C ILE A 113 -23.15 9.70 -13.93
N ALA A 114 -23.21 8.40 -14.25
CA ALA A 114 -23.74 7.93 -15.52
C ALA A 114 -25.22 8.29 -15.71
N LEU A 115 -26.02 8.20 -14.65
CA LEU A 115 -27.44 8.57 -14.66
C LEU A 115 -27.62 10.08 -14.94
N VAL A 116 -26.81 10.94 -14.31
CA VAL A 116 -26.84 12.40 -14.58
C VAL A 116 -26.48 12.70 -16.04
N PHE A 117 -25.50 11.97 -16.62
CA PHE A 117 -25.16 12.09 -18.03
C PHE A 117 -26.32 11.71 -18.94
N VAL A 118 -26.95 10.57 -18.68
CA VAL A 118 -28.10 10.09 -19.45
C VAL A 118 -29.29 11.07 -19.36
N ILE A 119 -29.62 11.56 -18.16
CA ILE A 119 -30.66 12.59 -17.96
C ILE A 119 -30.31 13.85 -18.74
N GLY A 120 -29.03 14.25 -18.72
CA GLY A 120 -28.54 15.41 -19.48
C GLY A 120 -28.81 15.28 -20.98
N ILE A 121 -28.50 14.11 -21.57
CA ILE A 121 -28.76 13.83 -22.99
C ILE A 121 -30.26 13.85 -23.27
N PHE A 122 -31.09 13.21 -22.46
CA PHE A 122 -32.54 13.20 -22.65
C PHE A 122 -33.16 14.60 -22.59
N LYS A 123 -32.63 15.48 -21.69
CA LYS A 123 -33.15 16.84 -21.55
C LYS A 123 -32.68 17.76 -22.67
N SER A 124 -31.49 17.59 -23.19
CA SER A 124 -30.88 18.47 -24.22
C SER A 124 -31.10 17.94 -25.64
N HIS A 125 -31.53 16.70 -25.81
CA HIS A 125 -31.57 15.95 -27.10
C HIS A 125 -30.25 16.02 -27.88
N SER A 126 -29.14 16.19 -27.16
CA SER A 126 -27.79 16.30 -27.74
C SER A 126 -26.73 15.85 -26.74
N LEU A 127 -25.47 15.71 -27.20
CA LEU A 127 -24.33 15.43 -26.32
C LEU A 127 -23.91 16.64 -25.48
N HIS A 128 -24.43 17.82 -25.77
CA HIS A 128 -24.25 19.05 -25.00
C HIS A 128 -25.21 19.08 -23.80
N ILE A 129 -24.77 18.54 -22.68
CA ILE A 129 -25.63 18.33 -21.48
C ILE A 129 -25.83 19.60 -20.63
N GLY A 130 -25.25 20.74 -21.04
CA GLY A 130 -25.44 22.03 -20.38
C GLY A 130 -25.09 22.03 -18.89
N ASN A 131 -25.98 22.54 -18.05
CA ASN A 131 -25.74 22.64 -16.61
C ASN A 131 -25.57 21.27 -15.89
N MET A 132 -25.98 20.17 -16.51
CA MET A 132 -25.77 18.83 -15.94
C MET A 132 -24.28 18.47 -15.88
N LEU A 133 -23.43 19.07 -16.72
CA LEU A 133 -21.98 18.93 -16.64
C LEU A 133 -21.43 19.34 -15.27
N TYR A 134 -21.90 20.47 -14.71
CA TYR A 134 -21.46 20.95 -13.40
C TYR A 134 -21.88 19.99 -12.27
N VAL A 135 -23.05 19.37 -12.40
CA VAL A 135 -23.48 18.33 -11.45
C VAL A 135 -22.61 17.11 -11.55
N MET A 136 -22.30 16.62 -12.77
CA MET A 136 -21.35 15.52 -12.99
C MET A 136 -19.97 15.84 -12.42
N LEU A 137 -19.48 17.06 -12.64
CA LEU A 137 -18.17 17.51 -12.13
C LEU A 137 -18.16 17.51 -10.61
N GLY A 138 -19.21 18.01 -9.96
CA GLY A 138 -19.33 17.99 -8.49
C GLY A 138 -19.30 16.57 -7.94
N LEU A 139 -20.03 15.62 -8.54
CA LEU A 139 -20.02 14.22 -8.18
C LEU A 139 -18.66 13.56 -8.42
N PHE A 140 -17.99 13.93 -9.51
CA PHE A 140 -16.64 13.45 -9.81
C PHE A 140 -15.64 13.91 -8.75
N VAL A 141 -15.64 15.20 -8.39
CA VAL A 141 -14.78 15.75 -7.34
C VAL A 141 -15.05 15.07 -5.99
N ALA A 142 -16.32 14.89 -5.64
CA ALA A 142 -16.71 14.18 -4.41
C ALA A 142 -16.21 12.71 -4.43
N SER A 143 -16.30 12.02 -5.57
CA SER A 143 -15.79 10.66 -5.73
C SER A 143 -14.25 10.61 -5.58
N MET A 144 -13.53 11.54 -6.18
CA MET A 144 -12.07 11.63 -6.04
C MET A 144 -11.65 11.90 -4.59
N ALA A 145 -12.31 12.83 -3.91
CA ALA A 145 -12.06 13.11 -2.50
C ALA A 145 -12.33 11.87 -1.62
N TYR A 146 -13.40 11.13 -1.91
CA TYR A 146 -13.72 9.88 -1.22
C TYR A 146 -12.65 8.81 -1.45
N PHE A 147 -12.14 8.63 -2.68
CA PHE A 147 -11.09 7.68 -3.00
C PHE A 147 -9.79 8.02 -2.26
N ILE A 148 -9.38 9.29 -2.27
CA ILE A 148 -8.21 9.77 -1.54
C ILE A 148 -8.33 9.47 -0.05
N PHE A 149 -9.49 9.77 0.54
CA PHE A 149 -9.75 9.54 1.97
C PHE A 149 -9.62 8.05 2.34
N ILE A 150 -10.24 7.16 1.56
CA ILE A 150 -10.19 5.72 1.84
C ILE A 150 -8.78 5.19 1.77
N ILE A 151 -8.05 5.50 0.70
CA ILE A 151 -6.69 4.99 0.54
C ILE A 151 -5.79 5.50 1.66
N ARG A 152 -5.85 6.79 1.98
CA ARG A 152 -5.06 7.35 3.09
C ARG A 152 -5.35 6.63 4.40
N LYS A 153 -6.62 6.33 4.67
CA LYS A 153 -7.05 5.61 5.87
C LYS A 153 -6.49 4.19 5.91
N GLU A 154 -6.68 3.41 4.83
CA GLU A 154 -6.27 2.00 4.81
C GLU A 154 -4.73 1.87 4.76
N THR A 155 -4.04 2.69 3.95
CA THR A 155 -2.56 2.69 3.89
C THR A 155 -1.94 3.03 5.24
N ASN A 156 -2.45 4.04 5.95
CA ASN A 156 -1.94 4.37 7.28
C ASN A 156 -2.14 3.23 8.29
N THR A 157 -3.32 2.60 8.27
CA THR A 157 -3.63 1.47 9.17
C THR A 157 -2.71 0.28 8.90
N ARG A 158 -2.50 -0.06 7.63
CA ARG A 158 -1.62 -1.16 7.25
C ARG A 158 -0.15 -0.87 7.55
N ARG A 159 0.30 0.36 7.26
CA ARG A 159 1.67 0.78 7.58
C ARG A 159 1.99 0.56 9.05
N GLN A 160 1.09 0.96 9.94
CA GLN A 160 1.28 0.76 11.38
C GLN A 160 1.44 -0.72 11.70
N LYS A 161 0.53 -1.58 11.23
CA LYS A 161 0.60 -3.03 11.44
C LYS A 161 1.86 -3.66 10.87
N LEU A 162 2.29 -3.26 9.66
CA LEU A 162 3.54 -3.76 9.07
C LEU A 162 4.74 -3.36 9.91
N MET A 163 4.80 -2.12 10.38
CA MET A 163 5.90 -1.65 11.20
C MET A 163 5.97 -2.34 12.56
N GLU A 164 4.86 -2.77 13.13
CA GLU A 164 4.81 -3.49 14.41
C GLU A 164 5.26 -4.96 14.27
N ASN A 165 4.99 -5.58 13.12
CA ASN A 165 5.14 -7.02 12.91
C ASN A 165 6.46 -7.45 12.23
N PHE A 166 7.23 -6.51 11.68
CA PHE A 166 8.47 -6.81 10.96
C PHE A 166 9.70 -6.23 11.65
N GLY A 167 10.74 -7.04 11.76
CA GLY A 167 12.04 -6.63 12.31
C GLY A 167 12.91 -5.84 11.34
N SER A 168 12.56 -5.79 10.05
CA SER A 168 13.31 -5.07 9.01
C SER A 168 12.83 -3.63 8.82
N ASP A 169 13.72 -2.76 8.28
CA ASP A 169 13.36 -1.39 7.93
C ASP A 169 12.69 -1.34 6.55
N LEU A 170 11.37 -1.47 6.53
CA LEU A 170 10.55 -1.33 5.32
C LEU A 170 10.31 0.14 4.92
N ILE A 171 10.82 1.10 5.69
CA ILE A 171 10.57 2.54 5.51
C ILE A 171 10.93 3.05 4.10
N PRO A 172 12.07 2.67 3.47
CA PRO A 172 12.38 3.15 2.13
C PRO A 172 11.29 2.78 1.11
N TYR A 173 10.88 1.51 1.07
CA TYR A 173 9.85 1.01 0.14
C TYR A 173 8.48 1.64 0.39
N VAL A 174 8.10 1.77 1.67
CA VAL A 174 6.85 2.42 2.07
C VAL A 174 6.84 3.89 1.64
N ARG A 175 7.98 4.60 1.73
CA ARG A 175 8.08 5.99 1.28
C ARG A 175 7.90 6.13 -0.23
N TYR A 176 8.54 5.28 -1.04
CA TYR A 176 8.38 5.30 -2.50
C TYR A 176 6.94 5.02 -2.92
N SER A 177 6.31 3.99 -2.34
CA SER A 177 4.91 3.67 -2.59
C SER A 177 3.99 4.84 -2.19
N GLN A 178 4.20 5.45 -1.02
CA GLN A 178 3.43 6.60 -0.58
C GLN A 178 3.62 7.82 -1.49
N ALA A 179 4.86 8.09 -1.91
CA ALA A 179 5.16 9.20 -2.81
C ALA A 179 4.43 9.04 -4.15
N SER A 180 4.42 7.83 -4.73
CA SER A 180 3.70 7.56 -5.98
C SER A 180 2.19 7.73 -5.85
N ILE A 181 1.61 7.26 -4.74
CA ILE A 181 0.18 7.42 -4.44
C ILE A 181 -0.17 8.90 -4.21
N ILE A 182 0.64 9.64 -3.46
CA ILE A 182 0.42 11.07 -3.23
C ILE A 182 0.49 11.85 -4.55
N LEU A 183 1.49 11.57 -5.40
CA LEU A 183 1.64 12.23 -6.69
C LEU A 183 0.44 11.93 -7.60
N LEU A 184 -0.02 10.68 -7.63
CA LEU A 184 -1.21 10.28 -8.39
C LEU A 184 -2.45 11.06 -7.94
N TYR A 185 -2.63 11.28 -6.64
CA TYR A 185 -3.77 12.03 -6.12
C TYR A 185 -3.68 13.54 -6.35
N LEU A 186 -2.49 14.11 -6.22
CA LEU A 186 -2.28 15.52 -6.55
C LEU A 186 -2.65 15.80 -8.01
N THR A 187 -2.20 14.93 -8.92
CA THR A 187 -2.53 15.06 -10.33
C THR A 187 -4.01 14.76 -10.62
N ALA A 188 -4.60 13.75 -9.98
CA ALA A 188 -6.02 13.46 -10.09
C ALA A 188 -6.90 14.60 -9.53
N GLY A 189 -6.47 15.28 -8.47
CA GLY A 189 -7.14 16.46 -7.92
C GLY A 189 -7.13 17.67 -8.85
N LEU A 190 -6.14 17.76 -9.75
CA LEU A 190 -6.08 18.81 -10.78
C LEU A 190 -6.91 18.50 -12.03
N LEU A 191 -7.34 17.25 -12.22
CA LEU A 191 -8.13 16.83 -13.38
C LEU A 191 -9.43 17.63 -13.59
N PRO A 192 -10.26 17.93 -12.57
CA PRO A 192 -11.48 18.71 -12.77
C PRO A 192 -11.22 20.06 -13.41
N VAL A 193 -10.12 20.71 -13.04
CA VAL A 193 -9.70 22.00 -13.61
C VAL A 193 -9.21 21.82 -15.05
N ALA A 194 -8.41 20.78 -15.32
CA ALA A 194 -7.93 20.46 -16.65
C ALA A 194 -9.04 20.09 -17.63
N ILE A 195 -10.10 19.48 -17.12
CA ILE A 195 -11.28 19.09 -17.91
C ILE A 195 -12.01 20.33 -18.43
N LEU A 196 -12.12 21.38 -17.61
CA LEU A 196 -12.80 22.62 -17.98
C LEU A 196 -11.96 23.52 -18.89
N PHE A 197 -10.63 23.53 -18.71
CA PHE A 197 -9.72 24.41 -19.43
C PHE A 197 -8.76 23.63 -20.34
N ASN A 198 -9.01 23.65 -21.64
CA ASN A 198 -8.20 22.91 -22.62
C ASN A 198 -6.70 23.25 -22.55
N THR A 199 -6.34 24.49 -22.25
CA THR A 199 -4.94 24.91 -22.14
C THR A 199 -4.21 24.18 -21.00
N LEU A 200 -4.88 23.99 -19.87
CA LEU A 200 -4.31 23.28 -18.71
C LEU A 200 -4.14 21.79 -18.97
N LEU A 201 -4.92 21.22 -19.89
CA LEU A 201 -4.79 19.81 -20.25
C LEU A 201 -3.42 19.47 -20.82
N TYR A 202 -2.80 20.38 -21.57
CA TYR A 202 -1.47 20.19 -22.14
C TYR A 202 -0.36 20.12 -21.08
N ILE A 203 -0.62 20.65 -19.89
CA ILE A 203 0.32 20.61 -18.76
C ILE A 203 -0.03 19.46 -17.82
N ILE A 204 -1.30 19.37 -17.42
CA ILE A 204 -1.77 18.40 -16.42
C ILE A 204 -1.82 16.98 -17.01
N GLY A 205 -2.12 16.82 -18.31
CA GLY A 205 -2.15 15.52 -18.98
C GLY A 205 -0.82 14.77 -18.92
N PRO A 206 0.29 15.34 -19.39
CA PRO A 206 1.61 14.73 -19.25
C PRO A 206 2.02 14.48 -17.79
N LEU A 207 1.72 15.39 -16.87
CA LEU A 207 2.02 15.23 -15.45
C LEU A 207 1.26 14.05 -14.84
N MET A 208 -0.02 13.90 -15.20
CA MET A 208 -0.82 12.75 -14.79
C MET A 208 -0.27 11.44 -15.38
N LEU A 209 0.13 11.44 -16.65
CA LEU A 209 0.73 10.26 -17.28
C LEU A 209 2.00 9.83 -16.57
N LEU A 210 2.90 10.78 -16.23
CA LEU A 210 4.11 10.50 -15.44
C LEU A 210 3.77 9.93 -14.06
N SER A 211 2.71 10.45 -13.42
CA SER A 211 2.24 9.95 -12.12
C SER A 211 1.75 8.50 -12.21
N VAL A 212 1.02 8.17 -13.27
CA VAL A 212 0.53 6.81 -13.53
C VAL A 212 1.70 5.86 -13.82
N ILE A 213 2.67 6.28 -14.63
CA ILE A 213 3.90 5.50 -14.91
C ILE A 213 4.64 5.22 -13.59
N PHE A 214 4.85 6.23 -12.77
CA PHE A 214 5.53 6.08 -11.48
C PHE A 214 4.76 5.14 -10.54
N PHE A 215 3.43 5.27 -10.48
CA PHE A 215 2.58 4.38 -9.68
C PHE A 215 2.66 2.93 -10.16
N VAL A 216 2.52 2.67 -11.46
CA VAL A 216 2.63 1.31 -12.02
C VAL A 216 3.99 0.70 -11.75
N HIS A 217 5.06 1.48 -11.91
CA HIS A 217 6.41 1.02 -11.63
C HIS A 217 6.61 0.66 -10.15
N THR A 218 6.14 1.50 -9.23
CA THR A 218 6.20 1.20 -7.80
C THR A 218 5.31 0.02 -7.41
N PHE A 219 4.16 -0.17 -8.06
CA PHE A 219 3.29 -1.32 -7.85
C PHE A 219 3.97 -2.63 -8.24
N ILE A 220 4.63 -2.66 -9.42
CA ILE A 220 5.41 -3.81 -9.86
C ILE A 220 6.57 -4.08 -8.90
N ALA A 221 7.31 -3.04 -8.50
CA ALA A 221 8.41 -3.16 -7.56
C ALA A 221 7.96 -3.73 -6.20
N MET A 222 6.78 -3.33 -5.69
CA MET A 222 6.20 -3.93 -4.48
C MET A 222 6.00 -5.44 -4.61
N GLY A 223 5.57 -5.93 -5.76
CA GLY A 223 5.41 -7.37 -6.03
C GLY A 223 6.72 -8.17 -5.90
N TYR A 224 7.88 -7.51 -6.11
CA TYR A 224 9.20 -8.14 -5.93
C TYR A 224 9.68 -8.12 -4.47
N TYR A 225 9.35 -7.07 -3.72
CA TYR A 225 9.90 -6.80 -2.39
C TYR A 225 8.99 -7.19 -1.24
N ILE A 226 7.69 -7.37 -1.49
CA ILE A 226 6.78 -7.95 -0.50
C ILE A 226 7.12 -9.44 -0.41
N THR A 227 7.94 -9.80 0.58
CA THR A 227 8.22 -11.20 0.86
C THR A 227 6.90 -11.93 1.15
N PRO A 228 6.71 -13.14 0.63
CA PRO A 228 5.50 -13.94 0.83
C PRO A 228 5.12 -14.12 2.30
N LYS A 229 6.11 -14.09 3.19
CA LYS A 229 5.93 -14.22 4.64
C LYS A 229 4.99 -13.16 5.25
N GLY A 230 4.94 -11.94 4.68
CA GLY A 230 4.06 -10.88 5.18
C GLY A 230 2.63 -10.96 4.65
N VAL A 231 2.43 -11.57 3.49
CA VAL A 231 1.12 -11.68 2.81
C VAL A 231 0.44 -13.00 3.12
N ILE A 232 1.20 -14.10 3.18
CA ILE A 232 0.71 -15.44 3.60
C ILE A 232 0.11 -15.39 5.01
N SER A 233 0.62 -14.50 5.86
CA SER A 233 0.09 -14.36 7.21
C SER A 233 -1.29 -13.72 7.28
N ASP A 234 -1.64 -12.84 6.33
CA ASP A 234 -3.00 -12.29 6.27
C ASP A 234 -4.03 -13.35 5.80
N GLU A 235 -3.59 -14.34 5.00
CA GLU A 235 -4.43 -15.48 4.61
C GLU A 235 -4.59 -16.49 5.77
N ASN A 236 -3.51 -16.79 6.49
CA ASN A 236 -3.57 -17.61 7.70
C ASN A 236 -4.37 -16.94 8.83
N ASP A 237 -4.32 -15.60 8.96
CA ASP A 237 -5.19 -14.85 9.88
C ASP A 237 -6.67 -14.86 9.44
N ALA A 238 -6.95 -15.00 8.14
CA ALA A 238 -8.30 -15.18 7.63
C ALA A 238 -8.80 -16.61 7.85
N GLU A 239 -7.95 -17.62 7.67
CA GLU A 239 -8.25 -19.03 7.98
C GLU A 239 -8.40 -19.25 9.49
N ALA A 240 -7.56 -18.63 10.32
CA ALA A 240 -7.71 -18.65 11.78
C ALA A 240 -9.04 -18.03 12.22
N LYS A 241 -9.50 -16.95 11.58
CA LYS A 241 -10.82 -16.36 11.86
C LYS A 241 -11.98 -17.19 11.36
N VAL A 242 -11.81 -17.97 10.29
CA VAL A 242 -12.83 -18.93 9.83
C VAL A 242 -12.93 -20.07 10.82
N THR A 243 -11.79 -20.59 11.30
CA THR A 243 -11.74 -21.64 12.33
C THR A 243 -12.31 -21.13 13.67
N GLU A 244 -12.00 -19.89 14.07
CA GLU A 244 -12.61 -19.23 15.25
C GLU A 244 -14.13 -19.04 15.08
N ALA A 245 -14.61 -18.76 13.86
CA ALA A 245 -16.05 -18.61 13.59
C ALA A 245 -16.77 -19.98 13.55
N GLU A 246 -16.09 -21.05 13.22
CA GLU A 246 -16.59 -22.43 13.31
C GLU A 246 -16.62 -22.93 14.76
N ASP A 247 -15.59 -22.64 15.54
CA ASP A 247 -15.54 -22.95 16.98
C ASP A 247 -16.62 -22.20 17.80
N ILE A 248 -17.02 -20.99 17.34
CA ILE A 248 -18.14 -20.22 17.93
C ILE A 248 -19.49 -20.87 17.62
N LYS A 249 -19.64 -21.56 16.47
CA LYS A 249 -20.89 -22.28 16.13
C LYS A 249 -21.06 -23.55 16.96
N ASP A 250 -20.00 -24.13 17.48
CA ASP A 250 -20.02 -25.33 18.31
C ASP A 250 -20.20 -25.05 19.83
N GLY A 251 -20.63 -23.86 20.22
CA GLY A 251 -21.17 -23.59 21.57
C GLY A 251 -20.14 -23.53 22.69
N LYS A 252 -18.84 -23.43 22.40
CA LYS A 252 -17.80 -23.13 23.39
C LYS A 252 -17.49 -21.64 23.44
N ASN A 253 -18.40 -20.87 24.08
CA ASN A 253 -18.15 -19.50 24.48
C ASN A 253 -17.06 -19.45 25.56
N THR A 254 -15.79 -19.23 25.17
CA THR A 254 -14.74 -18.84 26.10
C THR A 254 -13.78 -17.87 25.41
N TYR A 255 -14.28 -16.71 25.00
CA TYR A 255 -13.46 -15.58 24.56
C TYR A 255 -13.96 -14.27 25.23
N GLY A 256 -13.81 -14.25 26.54
CA GLY A 256 -13.79 -13.05 27.33
C GLY A 256 -12.57 -13.11 28.25
N THR A 257 -11.60 -12.20 28.05
CA THR A 257 -10.54 -11.84 29.00
C THR A 257 -9.55 -12.96 29.40
N ASN A 258 -8.33 -12.83 28.88
CA ASN A 258 -7.08 -13.57 29.13
C ASN A 258 -6.78 -14.73 28.17
N ILE A 259 -6.38 -14.36 26.94
CA ILE A 259 -5.80 -15.31 25.98
C ILE A 259 -4.50 -15.93 26.51
N LEU A 260 -3.81 -15.25 27.44
CA LEU A 260 -2.55 -15.69 28.03
C LEU A 260 -2.71 -15.95 29.54
N THR A 261 -2.69 -17.22 29.93
CA THR A 261 -2.51 -17.61 31.34
C THR A 261 -1.08 -17.28 31.80
N ALA A 262 -0.89 -17.09 33.11
CA ALA A 262 0.44 -16.82 33.68
C ALA A 262 1.48 -17.90 33.28
N ASN A 263 1.08 -19.18 33.28
CA ASN A 263 1.94 -20.28 32.85
C ASN A 263 2.33 -20.16 31.39
N ARG A 264 1.38 -19.79 30.52
CA ARG A 264 1.64 -19.61 29.06
C ARG A 264 2.58 -18.45 28.79
N LYS A 265 2.48 -17.36 29.56
CA LYS A 265 3.46 -16.25 29.50
C LYS A 265 4.88 -16.71 29.82
N MET A 266 5.04 -17.49 30.90
CA MET A 266 6.34 -18.01 31.32
C MET A 266 6.93 -18.95 30.27
N GLU A 267 6.12 -19.81 29.64
CA GLU A 267 6.55 -20.68 28.54
C GLU A 267 7.06 -19.86 27.34
N ILE A 268 6.31 -18.82 26.93
CA ILE A 268 6.70 -17.92 25.84
C ILE A 268 8.00 -17.20 26.17
N GLU A 269 8.14 -16.68 27.38
CA GLU A 269 9.33 -15.98 27.84
C GLU A 269 10.57 -16.88 27.78
N LEU A 270 10.45 -18.11 28.25
CA LEU A 270 11.52 -19.09 28.21
C LEU A 270 11.91 -19.47 26.76
N ALA A 271 10.92 -19.64 25.89
CA ALA A 271 11.14 -19.91 24.48
C ALA A 271 11.82 -18.74 23.75
N LEU A 272 11.40 -17.52 24.05
CA LEU A 272 12.03 -16.30 23.51
C LEU A 272 13.48 -16.14 23.99
N LYS A 273 13.75 -16.43 25.26
CA LYS A 273 15.09 -16.41 25.82
C LYS A 273 16.00 -17.40 25.09
N LYS A 274 15.56 -18.64 24.93
CA LYS A 274 16.31 -19.65 24.17
C LYS A 274 16.57 -19.24 22.74
N TRP A 275 15.55 -18.66 22.05
CA TRP A 275 15.65 -18.14 20.70
C TRP A 275 16.70 -17.02 20.59
N CYS A 276 16.80 -16.16 21.60
CA CYS A 276 17.83 -15.13 21.67
C CYS A 276 19.22 -15.70 21.89
N GLU A 277 19.36 -16.71 22.78
CA GLU A 277 20.64 -17.39 23.04
C GLU A 277 21.19 -18.08 21.79
N GLU A 278 20.29 -18.62 20.94
CA GLU A 278 20.63 -19.18 19.62
C GLU A 278 21.07 -18.12 18.59
N GLY A 279 21.02 -16.84 18.90
CA GLY A 279 21.39 -15.75 18.00
C GLY A 279 20.43 -15.51 16.82
N CYS A 280 19.21 -16.03 16.88
CA CYS A 280 18.24 -15.96 15.81
C CYS A 280 17.75 -14.54 15.52
N TYR A 281 17.96 -13.58 16.42
CA TYR A 281 17.65 -12.15 16.22
C TYR A 281 18.54 -11.48 15.16
N LYS A 282 19.64 -12.11 14.79
CA LYS A 282 20.58 -11.62 13.76
C LYS A 282 20.02 -11.72 12.34
N ASP A 283 19.02 -12.55 12.12
CA ASP A 283 18.32 -12.61 10.84
C ASP A 283 17.50 -11.33 10.64
N TYR A 284 17.90 -10.48 9.67
CA TYR A 284 17.23 -9.21 9.38
C TYR A 284 15.81 -9.38 8.82
N GLU A 285 15.45 -10.55 8.27
CA GLU A 285 14.12 -10.84 7.73
C GLU A 285 13.12 -11.35 8.79
N VAL A 286 13.54 -11.50 10.04
CA VAL A 286 12.69 -11.99 11.12
C VAL A 286 11.41 -11.14 11.25
N SER A 287 10.28 -11.84 11.36
CA SER A 287 8.96 -11.28 11.61
C SER A 287 8.29 -12.02 12.76
N ILE A 288 7.23 -11.44 13.34
CA ILE A 288 6.44 -12.13 14.37
C ILE A 288 5.84 -13.45 13.85
N TYR A 289 5.62 -13.55 12.55
CA TYR A 289 5.10 -14.77 11.90
C TYR A 289 6.15 -15.87 11.86
N SER A 290 7.37 -15.55 11.37
CA SER A 290 8.45 -16.53 11.33
C SER A 290 8.87 -16.96 12.74
N LEU A 291 8.80 -16.05 13.71
CA LEU A 291 9.02 -16.33 15.13
C LEU A 291 7.95 -17.28 15.67
N ALA A 292 6.66 -16.99 15.43
CA ALA A 292 5.55 -17.82 15.87
C ALA A 292 5.65 -19.24 15.31
N THR A 293 5.90 -19.36 14.00
CA THR A 293 6.10 -20.66 13.34
C THR A 293 7.28 -21.43 13.92
N LYS A 294 8.42 -20.76 14.15
CA LYS A 294 9.64 -21.39 14.68
C LYS A 294 9.46 -21.90 16.11
N LEU A 295 8.74 -21.14 16.94
CA LEU A 295 8.50 -21.47 18.33
C LEU A 295 7.27 -22.35 18.56
N GLY A 296 6.45 -22.64 17.53
CA GLY A 296 5.24 -23.44 17.64
C GLY A 296 4.07 -22.73 18.36
N TYR A 297 4.06 -21.40 18.35
CA TYR A 297 2.98 -20.60 18.93
C TYR A 297 2.06 -20.01 17.84
N LYS A 298 0.81 -19.68 18.22
CA LYS A 298 -0.04 -18.86 17.36
C LYS A 298 0.47 -17.42 17.36
N LYS A 299 0.42 -16.75 16.20
CA LYS A 299 0.79 -15.32 16.10
C LYS A 299 0.05 -14.45 17.12
N ILE A 300 -1.25 -14.74 17.34
CA ILE A 300 -2.08 -13.98 18.26
C ILE A 300 -1.57 -14.08 19.71
N GLU A 301 -1.05 -15.24 20.12
CA GLU A 301 -0.46 -15.42 21.45
C GLU A 301 0.78 -14.54 21.64
N LEU A 302 1.69 -14.52 20.64
CA LEU A 302 2.88 -13.68 20.69
C LEU A 302 2.54 -12.21 20.60
N THR A 303 1.56 -11.83 19.77
CA THR A 303 1.09 -10.42 19.69
C THR A 303 0.56 -9.96 21.03
N GLU A 304 -0.26 -10.77 21.69
CA GLU A 304 -0.81 -10.47 23.00
C GLU A 304 0.27 -10.45 24.09
N TYR A 305 1.24 -11.36 24.03
CA TYR A 305 2.41 -11.36 24.92
C TYR A 305 3.18 -10.02 24.82
N PHE A 306 3.50 -9.59 23.59
CA PHE A 306 4.23 -8.33 23.40
C PHE A 306 3.39 -7.10 23.79
N ASN A 307 2.07 -7.09 23.51
CA ASN A 307 1.18 -6.00 23.91
C ASN A 307 1.11 -5.83 25.43
N GLN A 308 1.21 -6.94 26.19
CA GLN A 308 1.21 -6.93 27.64
C GLN A 308 2.61 -6.77 28.25
N SER A 309 3.68 -6.79 27.44
CA SER A 309 5.05 -6.59 27.89
C SER A 309 5.41 -5.09 27.90
N GLU A 310 6.56 -4.76 28.49
CA GLU A 310 7.15 -3.43 28.45
C GLU A 310 7.46 -2.91 27.03
N TYR A 311 7.58 -3.82 26.07
CA TYR A 311 7.97 -3.51 24.68
C TYR A 311 6.81 -3.09 23.78
N THR A 312 5.56 -3.31 24.19
CA THR A 312 4.33 -2.98 23.45
C THR A 312 4.14 -3.66 22.08
N ASN A 313 5.19 -4.10 21.41
CA ASN A 313 5.14 -4.86 20.15
C ASN A 313 6.46 -5.59 19.87
N PHE A 314 6.39 -6.57 18.96
CA PHE A 314 7.52 -7.41 18.53
C PHE A 314 8.72 -6.59 18.03
N ARG A 315 8.47 -5.55 17.23
CA ARG A 315 9.54 -4.73 16.65
C ARG A 315 10.35 -3.98 17.69
N THR A 316 9.68 -3.43 18.70
CA THR A 316 10.35 -2.72 19.80
C THR A 316 11.23 -3.68 20.59
N TRP A 317 10.70 -4.85 20.94
CA TRP A 317 11.46 -5.92 21.61
C TRP A 317 12.69 -6.36 20.82
N LEU A 318 12.52 -6.68 19.53
CA LEU A 318 13.64 -7.12 18.68
C LEU A 318 14.70 -6.03 18.51
N SER A 319 14.26 -4.78 18.37
CA SER A 319 15.17 -3.64 18.27
C SER A 319 15.97 -3.44 19.54
N ASP A 320 15.39 -3.75 20.70
CA ASP A 320 16.07 -3.66 21.99
C ASP A 320 17.16 -4.72 22.13
N ILE A 321 16.87 -5.96 21.76
CA ILE A 321 17.86 -7.04 21.75
C ILE A 321 19.05 -6.69 20.84
N ARG A 322 18.75 -6.26 19.59
CA ARG A 322 19.77 -5.87 18.61
C ARG A 322 20.60 -4.69 19.08
N PHE A 323 19.98 -3.72 19.74
CA PHE A 323 20.69 -2.57 20.32
C PHE A 323 21.63 -3.00 21.42
N ASN A 324 21.19 -3.82 22.37
CA ASN A 324 22.01 -4.30 23.48
C ASN A 324 23.21 -5.11 22.97
N GLU A 325 23.00 -5.95 21.95
CA GLU A 325 24.08 -6.68 21.30
C GLU A 325 25.05 -5.75 20.57
N ALA A 326 24.57 -4.72 19.88
CA ALA A 326 25.43 -3.73 19.23
C ALA A 326 26.28 -2.96 20.24
N VAL A 327 25.71 -2.58 21.38
CA VAL A 327 26.44 -1.97 22.50
C VAL A 327 27.52 -2.92 23.02
N ARG A 328 27.20 -4.20 23.23
CA ARG A 328 28.17 -5.22 23.66
C ARG A 328 29.33 -5.38 22.66
N MET A 329 28.98 -5.49 21.36
CA MET A 329 29.97 -5.61 20.29
C MET A 329 30.87 -4.37 20.14
N MET A 330 30.30 -3.17 20.28
CA MET A 330 31.09 -1.92 20.24
C MET A 330 32.16 -1.84 21.35
N LYS A 331 31.84 -2.40 22.52
CA LYS A 331 32.82 -2.48 23.65
C LYS A 331 33.83 -3.59 23.44
N ALA A 332 33.43 -4.74 22.92
CA ALA A 332 34.29 -5.91 22.76
C ALA A 332 35.20 -5.82 21.54
N ASN A 333 34.80 -5.12 20.47
CA ASN A 333 35.48 -5.06 19.18
C ASN A 333 35.61 -3.59 18.71
N PRO A 334 36.48 -2.79 19.32
CA PRO A 334 36.62 -1.37 18.98
C PRO A 334 37.10 -1.13 17.54
N GLU A 335 37.74 -2.11 16.92
CA GLU A 335 38.25 -2.10 15.54
C GLU A 335 37.13 -2.27 14.48
N TYR A 336 36.00 -2.81 14.84
CA TYR A 336 34.93 -3.04 13.89
C TYR A 336 34.23 -1.72 13.51
N SER A 337 33.90 -1.57 12.23
CA SER A 337 33.11 -0.43 11.78
C SER A 337 31.66 -0.48 12.37
N ILE A 338 31.05 0.69 12.53
CA ILE A 338 29.64 0.77 12.99
C ILE A 338 28.71 0.01 12.05
N ASP A 339 29.01 0.04 10.75
CA ASP A 339 28.22 -0.65 9.74
C ASP A 339 28.35 -2.18 9.86
N ALA A 340 29.57 -2.67 10.08
CA ALA A 340 29.81 -4.09 10.30
C ALA A 340 29.06 -4.59 11.56
N ILE A 341 29.16 -3.85 12.67
CA ILE A 341 28.42 -4.18 13.90
C ILE A 341 26.90 -4.15 13.68
N SER A 342 26.39 -3.14 12.99
CA SER A 342 24.96 -3.03 12.71
C SER A 342 24.46 -4.23 11.89
N THR A 343 25.20 -4.65 10.87
CA THR A 343 24.87 -5.82 10.05
C THR A 343 24.92 -7.11 10.85
N GLU A 344 25.97 -7.31 11.63
CA GLU A 344 26.17 -8.50 12.47
C GLU A 344 25.10 -8.64 13.56
N CYS A 345 24.55 -7.52 14.06
CA CYS A 345 23.44 -7.51 14.99
C CYS A 345 22.06 -7.69 14.32
N GLY A 346 22.00 -7.84 12.99
CA GLY A 346 20.77 -8.07 12.26
C GLY A 346 19.96 -6.81 11.90
N PHE A 347 20.56 -5.62 11.99
CA PHE A 347 19.90 -4.42 11.47
C PHE A 347 19.87 -4.47 9.94
N SER A 348 18.70 -4.27 9.36
CA SER A 348 18.52 -4.28 7.89
C SER A 348 19.10 -3.07 7.18
N SER A 349 19.43 -2.00 7.89
CA SER A 349 20.08 -0.81 7.36
C SER A 349 20.79 0.01 8.43
N HIS A 350 21.89 0.69 8.03
CA HIS A 350 22.60 1.65 8.86
C HIS A 350 21.66 2.75 9.39
N THR A 351 20.75 3.26 8.55
CA THR A 351 19.78 4.29 8.95
C THR A 351 18.89 3.82 10.09
N TRP A 352 18.51 2.55 10.10
CA TRP A 352 17.68 1.97 11.15
C TRP A 352 18.46 1.85 12.47
N SER A 353 19.65 1.30 12.43
CA SER A 353 20.57 1.23 13.58
C SER A 353 20.79 2.61 14.19
N TYR A 354 21.11 3.61 13.35
CA TYR A 354 21.28 4.99 13.78
C TYR A 354 20.05 5.55 14.52
N ARG A 355 18.84 5.31 14.01
CA ARG A 355 17.60 5.76 14.64
C ARG A 355 17.39 5.13 16.00
N ILE A 356 17.65 3.82 16.13
CA ILE A 356 17.49 3.11 17.40
C ILE A 356 18.49 3.66 18.44
N PHE A 357 19.76 3.86 18.07
CA PHE A 357 20.74 4.47 18.95
C PHE A 357 20.31 5.87 19.40
N LYS A 358 19.89 6.72 18.46
CA LYS A 358 19.45 8.07 18.77
C LYS A 358 18.21 8.10 19.65
N LEU A 359 17.27 7.17 19.44
CA LEU A 359 16.06 7.05 20.25
C LEU A 359 16.39 6.63 21.69
N LYS A 360 17.32 5.66 21.87
CA LYS A 360 17.65 5.09 23.19
C LYS A 360 18.67 5.88 23.97
N THR A 361 19.60 6.55 23.31
CA THR A 361 20.74 7.20 23.96
C THR A 361 20.80 8.71 23.74
N GLY A 362 19.99 9.25 22.85
CA GLY A 362 20.09 10.64 22.38
C GLY A 362 21.27 10.90 21.41
N MET A 363 22.13 9.92 21.19
CA MET A 363 23.40 10.04 20.45
C MET A 363 23.42 9.17 19.20
N SER A 364 24.31 9.51 18.24
CA SER A 364 24.61 8.60 17.14
C SER A 364 25.49 7.42 17.63
N PRO A 365 25.50 6.27 16.92
CA PRO A 365 26.37 5.14 17.27
C PRO A 365 27.85 5.54 17.38
N SER A 366 28.33 6.40 16.48
CA SER A 366 29.70 6.89 16.48
C SER A 366 30.03 7.80 17.69
N GLN A 367 29.08 8.68 18.07
CA GLN A 367 29.22 9.52 19.26
C GLN A 367 29.19 8.67 20.52
N TRP A 368 28.27 7.71 20.59
CA TRP A 368 28.17 6.80 21.72
C TRP A 368 29.47 5.98 21.91
N ARG A 369 30.01 5.42 20.81
CA ARG A 369 31.29 4.69 20.86
C ARG A 369 32.42 5.54 21.40
N LYS A 370 32.61 6.76 20.89
CA LYS A 370 33.65 7.69 21.37
C LYS A 370 33.54 7.98 22.86
N GLN A 371 32.32 8.04 23.38
CA GLN A 371 32.10 8.40 24.78
C GLN A 371 32.18 7.22 25.74
N PHE A 372 31.73 6.03 25.34
CA PHE A 372 31.50 4.90 26.24
C PHE A 372 32.27 3.61 25.91
N ALA A 373 32.86 3.49 24.73
CA ALA A 373 33.62 2.30 24.32
C ALA A 373 35.13 2.55 24.18
N SER A 374 35.60 3.79 24.40
CA SER A 374 37.03 4.15 24.37
C SER A 374 37.64 4.20 25.79
N ILE A 375 36.96 3.64 26.77
CA ILE A 375 37.44 3.40 28.13
C ILE A 375 37.68 1.88 28.23
#